data_1b5a5492eddc60eb4d948fc265005c3c
#
_entry.id   1b5a5492eddc60eb4d948fc265005c3c
#
_cell.length_a   1.000
_cell.length_b   1.000
_cell.length_c   1.000
_cell.angle_alpha   90.00
_cell.angle_beta   90.00
_cell.angle_gamma   90.00
#
_symmetry.space_group_name_H-M   'P 1'
#
loop_
_entity.id
_entity.type
_entity.pdbx_description
1 polymer ?
#
loop_
_entity_poly.entity_id
_entity_poly.type
_entity_poly.pdbx_seq_one_letter_code
_entity_poly.pdbx_strand_id
1 'polypeptide(L)'
;QYKTLIWEAVVKNGGACDYVSEQIIDNASFENGCMIYNTRRYNTLFLLNVESTSLKSASQLVVFAEHGGKIICVETIPHLALGLHENIEDADNVVDSCLNVVKNNFEDNFVFVNRPDSNFVDWYADFQQKHQLPHAVSIDNPDDYIMQTHYVTDDDNDVFFICNCHRYDKKAVTLSFDQSCSENGKKLFLWNAESGEKYVVPNISNDGSYVVELILPPATSNLLVFEYVADNQYDMCDVNVQRNLVADKLSGWNVRFNHSRENVAYNDYFDTLFDVSCMDKYRDFTGTIVYTKAISLVGNEDLFIDLGLVEGVSELYVTNVKQKNPYKVGVRWYGKHCYEIPADVLIDGDNVIEIHVVTTLGNYAKSLTDNPVAQYWTNKGSKNQPTQPMGLMGPVKIYSCVNY
;
A
#
# COMPACT_ATOMS: atom_id res chain seq x y z
N GLN A 1 -17.78 14.01 3.50
CA GLN A 1 -16.48 13.58 4.07
C GLN A 1 -16.50 12.12 4.58
N TYR A 2 -17.56 11.67 5.33
CA TYR A 2 -17.62 10.28 5.82
C TYR A 2 -17.80 9.20 4.72
N LYS A 3 -18.25 9.57 3.55
CA LYS A 3 -18.37 8.65 2.40
C LYS A 3 -17.01 8.03 2.04
N THR A 4 -15.96 8.84 2.04
CA THR A 4 -14.59 8.35 1.85
C THR A 4 -14.14 7.45 2.99
N LEU A 5 -14.51 7.76 4.24
CA LEU A 5 -14.17 6.94 5.40
C LEU A 5 -14.81 5.55 5.36
N ILE A 6 -16.06 5.43 4.87
CA ILE A 6 -16.71 4.13 4.65
C ILE A 6 -16.01 3.37 3.52
N TRP A 7 -15.67 4.03 2.40
CA TRP A 7 -14.92 3.41 1.31
C TRP A 7 -13.57 2.86 1.81
N GLU A 8 -12.81 3.67 2.56
CA GLU A 8 -11.56 3.24 3.18
C GLU A 8 -11.75 2.07 4.14
N ALA A 9 -12.81 2.10 4.97
CA ALA A 9 -13.10 1.02 5.91
C ALA A 9 -13.38 -0.31 5.20
N VAL A 10 -14.12 -0.30 4.08
CA VAL A 10 -14.35 -1.48 3.24
C VAL A 10 -13.02 -2.06 2.76
N VAL A 11 -12.16 -1.22 2.19
CA VAL A 11 -10.86 -1.64 1.62
C VAL A 11 -9.91 -2.16 2.72
N LYS A 12 -9.84 -1.48 3.86
CA LYS A 12 -8.99 -1.87 5.00
C LYS A 12 -9.43 -3.18 5.67
N ASN A 13 -10.67 -3.58 5.46
CA ASN A 13 -11.23 -4.85 5.93
C ASN A 13 -11.30 -5.95 4.83
N GLY A 14 -10.56 -5.79 3.75
CA GLY A 14 -10.43 -6.82 2.72
C GLY A 14 -11.53 -6.83 1.65
N GLY A 15 -12.45 -5.88 1.69
CA GLY A 15 -13.45 -5.68 0.65
C GLY A 15 -12.93 -4.88 -0.54
N ALA A 16 -13.67 -4.91 -1.64
CA ALA A 16 -13.46 -4.05 -2.79
C ALA A 16 -14.73 -3.24 -3.06
N CYS A 17 -14.62 -1.99 -3.44
CA CYS A 17 -15.77 -1.14 -3.73
C CYS A 17 -15.47 -0.07 -4.78
N ASP A 18 -16.52 0.30 -5.52
CA ASP A 18 -16.50 1.37 -6.50
C ASP A 18 -17.62 2.37 -6.21
N TYR A 19 -17.48 3.60 -6.69
CA TYR A 19 -18.61 4.54 -6.76
C TYR A 19 -19.39 4.29 -8.04
N VAL A 20 -20.70 4.10 -7.90
CA VAL A 20 -21.59 3.88 -9.04
C VAL A 20 -22.56 5.06 -9.18
N SER A 21 -22.90 5.43 -10.42
CA SER A 21 -23.93 6.41 -10.73
C SER A 21 -25.27 5.71 -10.94
N GLU A 22 -26.38 6.47 -10.85
CA GLU A 22 -27.71 5.97 -11.22
C GLU A 22 -27.74 5.40 -12.65
N GLN A 23 -26.97 5.99 -13.58
CA GLN A 23 -26.88 5.46 -14.94
C GLN A 23 -26.32 4.03 -14.98
N ILE A 24 -25.41 3.67 -14.08
CA ILE A 24 -24.91 2.29 -13.96
C ILE A 24 -26.02 1.40 -13.42
N ILE A 25 -26.72 1.81 -12.35
CA ILE A 25 -27.84 1.06 -11.77
C ILE A 25 -28.93 0.83 -12.82
N ASP A 26 -29.26 1.87 -13.59
CA ASP A 26 -30.32 1.86 -14.61
C ASP A 26 -30.06 0.95 -15.80
N ASN A 27 -28.78 0.64 -16.10
CA ASN A 27 -28.36 -0.16 -17.24
C ASN A 27 -27.68 -1.50 -16.83
N ALA A 28 -27.68 -1.81 -15.53
CA ALA A 28 -27.17 -3.07 -15.03
C ALA A 28 -28.17 -4.20 -15.29
N SER A 29 -27.65 -5.44 -15.37
CA SER A 29 -28.43 -6.66 -15.21
C SER A 29 -28.28 -7.21 -13.79
N PHE A 30 -29.21 -8.04 -13.36
CA PHE A 30 -29.25 -8.58 -12.01
C PHE A 30 -29.41 -10.09 -12.05
N GLU A 31 -28.48 -10.80 -11.43
CA GLU A 31 -28.51 -12.26 -11.30
C GLU A 31 -27.71 -12.75 -10.08
N ASN A 32 -28.13 -13.80 -9.44
CA ASN A 32 -27.43 -14.49 -8.36
C ASN A 32 -26.89 -13.52 -7.27
N GLY A 33 -27.72 -12.58 -6.83
CA GLY A 33 -27.34 -11.60 -5.81
C GLY A 33 -26.41 -10.48 -6.28
N CYS A 34 -26.13 -10.42 -7.57
CA CYS A 34 -25.23 -9.40 -8.12
C CYS A 34 -25.91 -8.44 -9.09
N MET A 35 -25.53 -7.18 -9.00
CA MET A 35 -25.69 -6.17 -10.04
C MET A 35 -24.49 -6.25 -10.98
N ILE A 36 -24.72 -6.44 -12.27
CA ILE A 36 -23.68 -6.63 -13.28
C ILE A 36 -23.70 -5.48 -14.27
N TYR A 37 -22.58 -4.82 -14.41
CA TYR A 37 -22.36 -3.77 -15.39
C TYR A 37 -21.01 -3.96 -16.09
N ASN A 38 -21.02 -4.24 -17.37
CA ASN A 38 -19.85 -4.68 -18.13
C ASN A 38 -19.19 -5.91 -17.47
N THR A 39 -17.93 -5.82 -17.10
CA THR A 39 -17.16 -6.87 -16.41
C THR A 39 -17.25 -6.81 -14.89
N ARG A 40 -17.94 -5.81 -14.34
CA ARG A 40 -18.06 -5.60 -12.87
C ARG A 40 -19.27 -6.29 -12.30
N ARG A 41 -19.10 -6.87 -11.12
CA ARG A 41 -20.17 -7.55 -10.35
C ARG A 41 -20.19 -6.97 -8.94
N TYR A 42 -21.36 -6.48 -8.49
CA TYR A 42 -21.55 -5.89 -7.18
C TYR A 42 -22.65 -6.63 -6.44
N ASN A 43 -22.35 -7.22 -5.29
CA ASN A 43 -23.30 -7.94 -4.46
C ASN A 43 -23.98 -7.07 -3.39
N THR A 44 -23.42 -5.91 -3.10
CA THR A 44 -23.87 -4.99 -2.08
C THR A 44 -23.84 -3.56 -2.59
N LEU A 45 -24.92 -2.82 -2.36
CA LEU A 45 -25.03 -1.40 -2.69
C LEU A 45 -25.20 -0.58 -1.41
N PHE A 46 -24.28 0.36 -1.15
CA PHE A 46 -24.37 1.34 -0.08
C PHE A 46 -24.99 2.63 -0.57
N LEU A 47 -26.10 3.05 0.02
CA LEU A 47 -26.74 4.35 -0.18
C LEU A 47 -26.38 5.27 0.98
N LEU A 48 -25.37 6.13 0.76
CA LEU A 48 -24.75 6.95 1.81
C LEU A 48 -25.43 8.32 1.90
N ASN A 49 -26.38 8.47 2.81
CA ASN A 49 -27.22 9.66 2.97
C ASN A 49 -27.88 10.10 1.64
N VAL A 50 -28.50 9.16 0.97
CA VAL A 50 -29.23 9.40 -0.29
C VAL A 50 -30.69 9.65 0.03
N GLU A 51 -31.15 10.88 -0.18
CA GLU A 51 -32.55 11.29 0.07
C GLU A 51 -33.43 11.10 -1.17
N SER A 52 -32.86 11.31 -2.37
CA SER A 52 -33.56 11.28 -3.64
C SER A 52 -32.90 10.37 -4.66
N THR A 53 -33.71 9.73 -5.49
CA THR A 53 -33.25 8.90 -6.61
C THR A 53 -34.23 8.99 -7.77
N SER A 54 -33.79 8.63 -8.99
CA SER A 54 -34.69 8.59 -10.14
C SER A 54 -35.73 7.47 -9.99
N LEU A 55 -36.91 7.63 -10.62
CA LEU A 55 -37.95 6.59 -10.59
C LEU A 55 -37.47 5.28 -11.16
N LYS A 56 -36.61 5.33 -12.18
CA LYS A 56 -36.03 4.14 -12.79
C LYS A 56 -35.05 3.45 -11.83
N SER A 57 -34.12 4.19 -11.23
CA SER A 57 -33.19 3.63 -10.25
C SER A 57 -33.93 3.05 -9.04
N ALA A 58 -34.95 3.73 -8.51
CA ALA A 58 -35.78 3.16 -7.43
C ALA A 58 -36.39 1.81 -7.81
N SER A 59 -36.93 1.68 -9.04
CA SER A 59 -37.44 0.40 -9.53
C SER A 59 -36.32 -0.65 -9.67
N GLN A 60 -35.13 -0.27 -10.11
CA GLN A 60 -33.99 -1.20 -10.22
C GLN A 60 -33.47 -1.67 -8.87
N LEU A 61 -33.60 -0.89 -7.80
CA LEU A 61 -33.28 -1.33 -6.43
C LEU A 61 -34.22 -2.46 -5.99
N VAL A 62 -35.51 -2.42 -6.36
CA VAL A 62 -36.42 -3.53 -6.10
C VAL A 62 -35.98 -4.79 -6.82
N VAL A 63 -35.64 -4.68 -8.11
CA VAL A 63 -35.17 -5.82 -8.91
C VAL A 63 -33.86 -6.38 -8.35
N PHE A 64 -32.94 -5.52 -7.91
CA PHE A 64 -31.68 -5.96 -7.29
C PHE A 64 -31.95 -6.77 -6.01
N ALA A 65 -32.80 -6.28 -5.12
CA ALA A 65 -33.17 -7.01 -3.89
C ALA A 65 -33.88 -8.32 -4.20
N GLU A 66 -34.79 -8.35 -5.20
CA GLU A 66 -35.50 -9.54 -5.66
C GLU A 66 -34.53 -10.65 -6.14
N HIS A 67 -33.42 -10.26 -6.77
CA HIS A 67 -32.37 -11.19 -7.21
C HIS A 67 -31.36 -11.55 -6.10
N GLY A 68 -31.59 -11.11 -4.87
CA GLY A 68 -30.74 -11.44 -3.71
C GLY A 68 -29.62 -10.43 -3.43
N GLY A 69 -29.58 -9.30 -4.15
CA GLY A 69 -28.62 -8.24 -3.91
C GLY A 69 -28.89 -7.51 -2.60
N LYS A 70 -27.85 -7.10 -1.88
CA LYS A 70 -27.97 -6.44 -0.58
C LYS A 70 -27.92 -4.92 -0.70
N ILE A 71 -28.87 -4.23 -0.08
CA ILE A 71 -28.98 -2.77 -0.05
C ILE A 71 -28.79 -2.27 1.37
N ILE A 72 -27.81 -1.39 1.57
CA ILE A 72 -27.46 -0.82 2.88
C ILE A 72 -27.69 0.69 2.82
N CYS A 73 -28.69 1.19 3.53
CA CYS A 73 -28.94 2.61 3.68
C CYS A 73 -28.25 3.13 4.94
N VAL A 74 -27.41 4.14 4.79
CA VAL A 74 -26.72 4.83 5.90
C VAL A 74 -27.32 6.21 6.08
N GLU A 75 -27.81 6.54 7.26
CA GLU A 75 -28.49 7.77 7.70
C GLU A 75 -29.87 7.98 7.10
N THR A 76 -30.07 7.75 5.80
CA THR A 76 -31.32 8.07 5.11
C THR A 76 -31.73 6.96 4.17
N ILE A 77 -33.01 6.67 4.12
CA ILE A 77 -33.63 5.82 3.08
C ILE A 77 -34.16 6.77 2.00
N PRO A 78 -33.85 6.56 0.71
CA PRO A 78 -34.39 7.37 -0.36
C PRO A 78 -35.93 7.38 -0.34
N HIS A 79 -36.53 8.57 -0.43
CA HIS A 79 -38.00 8.79 -0.38
C HIS A 79 -38.48 9.92 -1.29
N LEU A 80 -37.54 10.60 -1.98
CA LEU A 80 -37.85 11.70 -2.90
C LEU A 80 -37.45 11.32 -4.32
N ALA A 81 -38.25 11.81 -5.28
CA ALA A 81 -37.93 11.67 -6.70
C ALA A 81 -36.93 12.72 -7.16
N LEU A 82 -35.93 12.28 -7.96
CA LEU A 82 -34.95 13.16 -8.58
C LEU A 82 -35.48 13.66 -9.92
N GLY A 83 -35.40 14.97 -10.16
CA GLY A 83 -35.70 15.59 -11.44
C GLY A 83 -36.97 16.41 -11.41
N LEU A 84 -37.42 16.83 -12.60
CA LEU A 84 -38.66 17.60 -12.80
C LEU A 84 -39.80 16.64 -13.16
N HIS A 85 -40.87 16.68 -12.38
CA HIS A 85 -42.06 15.86 -12.58
C HIS A 85 -43.29 16.76 -12.68
N GLU A 86 -44.32 16.37 -13.45
CA GLU A 86 -45.60 17.10 -13.55
C GLU A 86 -46.27 17.14 -12.18
N ASN A 87 -46.25 16.06 -11.44
CA ASN A 87 -46.65 15.96 -10.04
C ASN A 87 -45.54 15.35 -9.22
N ILE A 88 -44.87 16.17 -8.41
CA ILE A 88 -43.72 15.72 -7.59
C ILE A 88 -44.19 14.80 -6.46
N GLU A 89 -45.34 15.02 -5.87
CA GLU A 89 -45.86 14.19 -4.78
C GLU A 89 -46.14 12.75 -5.25
N ASP A 90 -46.70 12.59 -6.45
CA ASP A 90 -46.90 11.25 -7.04
C ASP A 90 -45.55 10.57 -7.34
N ALA A 91 -44.55 11.33 -7.81
CA ALA A 91 -43.21 10.82 -8.09
C ALA A 91 -42.50 10.40 -6.80
N ASP A 92 -42.56 11.20 -5.74
CA ASP A 92 -42.02 10.89 -4.41
C ASP A 92 -42.67 9.63 -3.84
N ASN A 93 -44.01 9.50 -3.95
CA ASN A 93 -44.72 8.30 -3.51
C ASN A 93 -44.27 7.02 -4.24
N VAL A 94 -43.87 7.12 -5.50
CA VAL A 94 -43.33 5.96 -6.26
C VAL A 94 -41.99 5.56 -5.68
N VAL A 95 -41.07 6.50 -5.40
CA VAL A 95 -39.76 6.20 -4.80
C VAL A 95 -39.95 5.57 -3.42
N ASP A 96 -40.77 6.21 -2.56
CA ASP A 96 -41.02 5.70 -1.20
C ASP A 96 -41.63 4.28 -1.24
N SER A 97 -42.59 4.04 -2.16
CA SER A 97 -43.19 2.72 -2.35
C SER A 97 -42.17 1.68 -2.76
N CYS A 98 -41.23 1.97 -3.67
CA CYS A 98 -40.17 1.06 -4.09
C CYS A 98 -39.29 0.68 -2.90
N LEU A 99 -38.82 1.65 -2.11
CA LEU A 99 -37.96 1.39 -0.96
C LEU A 99 -38.72 0.66 0.17
N ASN A 100 -39.99 0.90 0.35
CA ASN A 100 -40.84 0.15 1.27
C ASN A 100 -41.03 -1.31 0.82
N VAL A 101 -41.16 -1.57 -0.49
CA VAL A 101 -41.17 -2.95 -1.03
C VAL A 101 -39.85 -3.66 -0.72
N VAL A 102 -38.71 -3.01 -0.96
CA VAL A 102 -37.39 -3.57 -0.61
C VAL A 102 -37.33 -3.89 0.88
N LYS A 103 -37.67 -2.94 1.72
CA LYS A 103 -37.59 -3.08 3.18
C LYS A 103 -38.51 -4.19 3.73
N ASN A 104 -39.73 -4.32 3.21
CA ASN A 104 -40.74 -5.20 3.80
C ASN A 104 -40.79 -6.60 3.17
N ASN A 105 -40.41 -6.74 1.90
CA ASN A 105 -40.48 -8.00 1.17
C ASN A 105 -39.12 -8.70 1.06
N PHE A 106 -38.01 -7.97 1.28
CA PHE A 106 -36.66 -8.48 1.17
C PHE A 106 -35.82 -8.10 2.40
N GLU A 107 -36.34 -8.37 3.61
CA GLU A 107 -35.76 -8.00 4.89
C GLU A 107 -34.30 -8.49 5.06
N ASP A 108 -33.97 -9.67 4.57
CA ASP A 108 -32.61 -10.25 4.63
C ASP A 108 -31.61 -9.50 3.73
N ASN A 109 -32.12 -8.78 2.74
CA ASN A 109 -31.33 -8.03 1.75
C ASN A 109 -31.33 -6.54 2.01
N PHE A 110 -32.00 -6.06 3.05
CA PHE A 110 -32.10 -4.65 3.39
C PHE A 110 -31.56 -4.36 4.79
N VAL A 111 -30.65 -3.39 4.89
CA VAL A 111 -30.10 -2.94 6.16
C VAL A 111 -30.18 -1.43 6.26
N PHE A 112 -30.70 -0.93 7.36
CA PHE A 112 -30.62 0.50 7.71
C PHE A 112 -29.72 0.68 8.92
N VAL A 113 -28.77 1.62 8.84
CA VAL A 113 -27.87 1.98 9.95
C VAL A 113 -27.68 3.47 10.06
N ASN A 114 -27.48 3.94 11.27
CA ASN A 114 -27.00 5.29 11.50
C ASN A 114 -25.53 5.43 11.09
N ARG A 115 -25.12 6.64 10.78
CA ARG A 115 -23.71 6.93 10.52
C ARG A 115 -22.86 6.55 11.76
N PRO A 116 -21.72 5.86 11.57
CA PRO A 116 -20.76 5.65 12.65
C PRO A 116 -20.22 6.99 13.20
N ASP A 117 -20.08 7.09 14.50
CA ASP A 117 -19.59 8.31 15.15
C ASP A 117 -18.08 8.47 15.03
N SER A 118 -17.33 7.34 15.13
CA SER A 118 -15.88 7.31 15.06
C SER A 118 -15.41 5.91 14.66
N ASN A 119 -14.11 5.77 14.37
CA ASN A 119 -13.45 4.50 14.05
C ASN A 119 -14.22 3.66 13.02
N PHE A 120 -14.26 4.16 11.80
CA PHE A 120 -14.99 3.51 10.71
C PHE A 120 -14.41 2.13 10.35
N VAL A 121 -13.12 1.89 10.57
CA VAL A 121 -12.45 0.62 10.26
C VAL A 121 -12.98 -0.48 11.17
N ASP A 122 -12.97 -0.26 12.49
CA ASP A 122 -13.47 -1.25 13.46
C ASP A 122 -14.98 -1.43 13.33
N TRP A 123 -15.72 -0.33 13.15
CA TRP A 123 -17.16 -0.41 12.89
C TRP A 123 -17.47 -1.31 11.69
N TYR A 124 -16.71 -1.16 10.60
CA TYR A 124 -16.96 -1.96 9.39
C TYR A 124 -16.57 -3.43 9.58
N ALA A 125 -15.52 -3.73 10.34
CA ALA A 125 -15.15 -5.09 10.69
C ALA A 125 -16.33 -5.83 11.35
N ASP A 126 -16.91 -5.25 12.40
CA ASP A 126 -18.08 -5.79 13.09
C ASP A 126 -19.30 -5.87 12.16
N PHE A 127 -19.51 -4.82 11.36
CA PHE A 127 -20.63 -4.73 10.43
C PHE A 127 -20.54 -5.78 9.33
N GLN A 128 -19.37 -5.95 8.73
CA GLN A 128 -19.11 -6.97 7.70
C GLN A 128 -19.37 -8.38 8.22
N GLN A 129 -18.89 -8.69 9.42
CA GLN A 129 -19.11 -9.98 10.05
C GLN A 129 -20.60 -10.20 10.36
N LYS A 130 -21.26 -9.22 11.00
CA LYS A 130 -22.67 -9.29 11.37
C LYS A 130 -23.60 -9.52 10.18
N HIS A 131 -23.33 -8.85 9.07
CA HIS A 131 -24.16 -8.88 7.88
C HIS A 131 -23.63 -9.84 6.81
N GLN A 132 -22.58 -10.60 7.11
CA GLN A 132 -21.96 -11.59 6.22
C GLN A 132 -21.64 -11.00 4.83
N LEU A 133 -21.03 -9.81 4.83
CA LEU A 133 -20.65 -9.17 3.59
C LEU A 133 -19.44 -9.90 2.98
N PRO A 134 -19.51 -10.30 1.70
CA PRO A 134 -18.45 -11.05 1.08
C PRO A 134 -17.18 -10.22 0.89
N HIS A 135 -16.05 -10.87 1.03
CA HIS A 135 -14.71 -10.30 0.81
C HIS A 135 -13.78 -11.42 0.34
N ALA A 136 -12.80 -11.09 -0.48
CA ALA A 136 -11.84 -12.08 -1.00
C ALA A 136 -10.70 -12.37 -0.01
N VAL A 137 -10.41 -11.45 0.88
CA VAL A 137 -9.42 -11.59 1.95
C VAL A 137 -9.93 -10.97 3.25
N SER A 138 -9.79 -11.68 4.35
CA SER A 138 -9.98 -11.13 5.70
C SER A 138 -8.65 -10.69 6.26
N ILE A 139 -8.61 -9.53 6.90
CA ILE A 139 -7.42 -8.96 7.53
C ILE A 139 -7.67 -8.93 9.02
N ASP A 140 -6.96 -9.77 9.77
CA ASP A 140 -7.05 -9.77 11.22
C ASP A 140 -6.39 -8.49 11.77
N ASN A 141 -7.09 -7.82 12.69
CA ASN A 141 -6.68 -6.54 13.26
C ASN A 141 -6.44 -5.47 12.16
N PRO A 142 -7.49 -5.07 11.43
CA PRO A 142 -7.37 -4.06 10.40
C PRO A 142 -6.79 -2.77 10.98
N ASP A 143 -5.91 -2.11 10.21
CA ASP A 143 -5.14 -0.95 10.64
C ASP A 143 -5.33 0.19 9.63
N ASP A 144 -5.30 1.44 10.09
CA ASP A 144 -5.47 2.61 9.24
C ASP A 144 -4.44 2.72 8.11
N TYR A 145 -3.30 2.07 8.24
CA TYR A 145 -2.21 2.12 7.28
C TYR A 145 -2.10 0.88 6.40
N ILE A 146 -2.91 -0.15 6.65
CA ILE A 146 -2.95 -1.34 5.79
C ILE A 146 -4.03 -1.14 4.74
N MET A 147 -3.61 -1.16 3.49
CA MET A 147 -4.49 -1.06 2.33
C MET A 147 -4.33 -2.30 1.45
N GLN A 148 -5.40 -2.73 0.84
CA GLN A 148 -5.37 -3.83 -0.12
C GLN A 148 -6.22 -3.51 -1.34
N THR A 149 -5.91 -4.20 -2.44
CA THR A 149 -6.73 -4.23 -3.65
C THR A 149 -6.71 -5.64 -4.21
N HIS A 150 -7.87 -6.14 -4.64
CA HIS A 150 -8.03 -7.45 -5.25
C HIS A 150 -8.49 -7.33 -6.70
N TYR A 151 -7.89 -8.12 -7.58
CA TYR A 151 -8.26 -8.27 -8.98
C TYR A 151 -8.25 -9.73 -9.37
N VAL A 152 -9.13 -10.10 -10.30
CA VAL A 152 -9.08 -11.37 -11.01
C VAL A 152 -8.64 -11.09 -12.44
N THR A 153 -7.62 -11.81 -12.91
CA THR A 153 -7.10 -11.68 -14.28
C THR A 153 -7.94 -12.49 -15.27
N ASP A 154 -7.73 -12.26 -16.58
CA ASP A 154 -8.38 -13.04 -17.63
C ASP A 154 -8.01 -14.55 -17.59
N ASP A 155 -6.84 -14.87 -17.00
CA ASP A 155 -6.37 -16.25 -16.76
C ASP A 155 -6.89 -16.83 -15.44
N ASP A 156 -7.87 -16.21 -14.83
CA ASP A 156 -8.47 -16.62 -13.54
C ASP A 156 -7.49 -16.66 -12.37
N ASN A 157 -6.47 -15.80 -12.37
CA ASN A 157 -5.59 -15.63 -11.22
C ASN A 157 -6.14 -14.54 -10.30
N ASP A 158 -6.14 -14.82 -8.99
CA ASP A 158 -6.47 -13.84 -7.96
C ASP A 158 -5.22 -13.06 -7.56
N VAL A 159 -5.25 -11.75 -7.77
CA VAL A 159 -4.12 -10.85 -7.50
C VAL A 159 -4.48 -9.91 -6.36
N PHE A 160 -3.71 -9.97 -5.29
CA PHE A 160 -3.84 -9.12 -4.11
C PHE A 160 -2.61 -8.21 -4.00
N PHE A 161 -2.84 -6.91 -4.03
CA PHE A 161 -1.81 -5.93 -3.73
C PHE A 161 -2.05 -5.39 -2.32
N ILE A 162 -1.15 -5.71 -1.39
CA ILE A 162 -1.28 -5.35 0.03
C ILE A 162 -0.13 -4.46 0.42
N CYS A 163 -0.41 -3.30 0.99
CA CYS A 163 0.62 -2.33 1.34
C CYS A 163 0.47 -1.81 2.78
N ASN A 164 1.63 -1.50 3.36
CA ASN A 164 1.75 -0.73 4.57
C ASN A 164 2.09 0.72 4.19
N CYS A 165 1.13 1.62 4.37
CA CYS A 165 1.29 3.04 4.09
C CYS A 165 1.94 3.83 5.24
N HIS A 166 2.23 3.17 6.38
CA HIS A 166 2.90 3.84 7.49
C HIS A 166 4.36 4.10 7.15
N ARG A 167 4.80 5.34 7.35
CA ARG A 167 6.13 5.78 6.90
C ARG A 167 7.29 5.16 7.69
N TYR A 168 7.07 4.86 8.98
CA TYR A 168 8.14 4.47 9.91
C TYR A 168 7.92 3.12 10.59
N ASP A 169 6.67 2.68 10.75
CA ASP A 169 6.35 1.49 11.52
C ASP A 169 6.11 0.29 10.61
N LYS A 170 6.71 -0.83 10.97
CA LYS A 170 6.35 -2.13 10.40
C LYS A 170 4.98 -2.57 10.92
N LYS A 171 4.23 -3.29 10.11
CA LYS A 171 2.93 -3.86 10.45
C LYS A 171 2.96 -5.38 10.30
N ALA A 172 2.49 -6.09 11.32
CA ALA A 172 2.22 -7.51 11.23
C ALA A 172 0.75 -7.70 10.87
N VAL A 173 0.46 -8.54 9.87
CA VAL A 173 -0.89 -8.82 9.41
C VAL A 173 -1.08 -10.32 9.22
N THR A 174 -2.23 -10.82 9.62
CA THR A 174 -2.70 -12.16 9.28
C THR A 174 -3.78 -12.01 8.22
N LEU A 175 -3.60 -12.70 7.11
CA LEU A 175 -4.50 -12.68 5.96
C LEU A 175 -5.17 -14.05 5.83
N SER A 176 -6.49 -14.09 5.82
CA SER A 176 -7.27 -15.28 5.54
C SER A 176 -8.00 -15.10 4.21
N PHE A 177 -7.66 -15.90 3.21
CA PHE A 177 -8.22 -15.80 1.87
C PHE A 177 -9.46 -16.67 1.74
N ASP A 178 -10.42 -16.22 0.92
CA ASP A 178 -11.58 -17.03 0.53
C ASP A 178 -11.13 -18.32 -0.14
N GLN A 179 -11.84 -19.41 0.14
CA GLN A 179 -11.49 -20.74 -0.39
C GLN A 179 -11.47 -20.77 -1.93
N SER A 180 -12.32 -19.97 -2.58
CA SER A 180 -12.37 -19.88 -4.03
C SER A 180 -11.03 -19.45 -4.65
N CYS A 181 -10.22 -18.65 -3.94
CA CYS A 181 -8.90 -18.23 -4.41
C CYS A 181 -7.92 -19.39 -4.56
N SER A 182 -8.04 -20.44 -3.73
CA SER A 182 -7.16 -21.63 -3.73
C SER A 182 -7.74 -22.86 -4.41
N GLU A 183 -8.94 -22.76 -4.97
CA GLU A 183 -9.59 -23.85 -5.69
C GLU A 183 -8.77 -24.32 -6.90
N ASN A 184 -9.06 -25.55 -7.33
CA ASN A 184 -8.46 -26.17 -8.51
C ASN A 184 -6.92 -26.32 -8.46
N GLY A 185 -6.32 -26.24 -7.26
CA GLY A 185 -4.87 -26.44 -7.08
C GLY A 185 -4.04 -25.18 -7.31
N LYS A 186 -4.65 -24.01 -7.30
CA LYS A 186 -3.91 -22.73 -7.26
C LYS A 186 -3.06 -22.66 -5.98
N LYS A 187 -1.87 -22.10 -6.07
CA LYS A 187 -0.98 -21.80 -4.95
C LYS A 187 -0.75 -20.31 -4.84
N LEU A 188 -0.52 -19.83 -3.63
CA LEU A 188 -0.18 -18.44 -3.38
C LEU A 188 1.30 -18.19 -3.61
N PHE A 189 1.59 -17.17 -4.41
CA PHE A 189 2.93 -16.67 -4.66
C PHE A 189 3.09 -15.24 -4.19
N LEU A 190 4.26 -14.92 -3.67
CA LEU A 190 4.76 -13.55 -3.58
C LEU A 190 5.54 -13.25 -4.86
N TRP A 191 5.06 -12.28 -5.64
CA TRP A 191 5.74 -11.80 -6.83
C TRP A 191 6.62 -10.61 -6.48
N ASN A 192 7.91 -10.71 -6.82
CA ASN A 192 8.80 -9.57 -6.76
C ASN A 192 8.65 -8.75 -8.06
N ALA A 193 7.98 -7.60 -7.96
CA ALA A 193 7.70 -6.74 -9.12
C ALA A 193 8.98 -6.11 -9.73
N GLU A 194 10.10 -6.06 -9.00
CA GLU A 194 11.36 -5.51 -9.49
C GLU A 194 12.21 -6.54 -10.26
N SER A 195 12.31 -7.77 -9.73
CA SER A 195 13.12 -8.84 -10.34
C SER A 195 12.32 -9.77 -11.26
N GLY A 196 11.00 -9.84 -11.09
CA GLY A 196 10.13 -10.80 -11.77
C GLY A 196 10.17 -12.20 -11.15
N GLU A 197 10.87 -12.37 -10.04
CA GLU A 197 10.93 -13.65 -9.32
C GLU A 197 9.63 -13.92 -8.56
N LYS A 198 9.35 -15.20 -8.36
CA LYS A 198 8.16 -15.69 -7.67
C LYS A 198 8.55 -16.66 -6.57
N TYR A 199 7.99 -16.48 -5.40
CA TYR A 199 8.25 -17.32 -4.23
C TYR A 199 6.93 -17.89 -3.72
N VAL A 200 6.88 -19.19 -3.43
CA VAL A 200 5.70 -19.83 -2.84
C VAL A 200 5.51 -19.35 -1.41
N VAL A 201 4.35 -18.84 -1.09
CA VAL A 201 3.97 -18.46 0.28
C VAL A 201 3.28 -19.65 0.93
N PRO A 202 3.80 -20.20 2.04
CA PRO A 202 3.21 -21.37 2.68
C PRO A 202 1.88 -21.02 3.36
N ASN A 203 0.90 -21.91 3.24
CA ASN A 203 -0.31 -21.87 4.06
C ASN A 203 0.01 -22.33 5.49
N ILE A 204 -0.37 -21.56 6.48
CA ILE A 204 -0.18 -21.89 7.90
C ILE A 204 -1.41 -22.56 8.54
N SER A 205 -2.55 -22.60 7.83
CA SER A 205 -3.79 -23.24 8.32
C SER A 205 -3.85 -24.71 7.97
N ASN A 206 -4.52 -25.48 8.83
CA ASN A 206 -4.77 -26.91 8.67
C ASN A 206 -6.25 -27.25 8.47
N ASP A 207 -7.15 -26.26 8.43
CA ASP A 207 -8.60 -26.44 8.36
C ASP A 207 -9.21 -26.31 6.96
N GLY A 208 -8.36 -26.15 5.95
CA GLY A 208 -8.76 -25.96 4.54
C GLY A 208 -8.88 -24.51 4.11
N SER A 209 -8.78 -23.55 5.02
CA SER A 209 -8.62 -22.13 4.69
C SER A 209 -7.19 -21.83 4.23
N TYR A 210 -6.96 -20.76 3.51
CA TYR A 210 -5.61 -20.30 3.16
C TYR A 210 -5.24 -19.10 4.02
N VAL A 211 -4.37 -19.30 4.98
CA VAL A 211 -3.96 -18.27 5.96
C VAL A 211 -2.47 -18.02 5.87
N VAL A 212 -2.07 -16.77 5.88
CA VAL A 212 -0.67 -16.35 5.88
C VAL A 212 -0.43 -15.23 6.88
N GLU A 213 0.75 -15.24 7.50
CA GLU A 213 1.24 -14.15 8.35
C GLU A 213 2.35 -13.40 7.62
N LEU A 214 2.22 -12.08 7.54
CA LEU A 214 3.19 -11.23 6.90
C LEU A 214 3.66 -10.12 7.85
N ILE A 215 4.93 -9.79 7.76
CA ILE A 215 5.47 -8.56 8.36
C ILE A 215 5.75 -7.60 7.20
N LEU A 216 4.93 -6.56 7.11
CA LEU A 216 5.07 -5.51 6.11
C LEU A 216 5.97 -4.40 6.66
N PRO A 217 7.17 -4.20 6.11
CA PRO A 217 8.02 -3.07 6.49
C PRO A 217 7.33 -1.72 6.23
N PRO A 218 7.86 -0.60 6.77
CA PRO A 218 7.35 0.73 6.48
C PRO A 218 7.36 1.04 4.98
N ALA A 219 6.31 1.70 4.48
CA ALA A 219 6.17 2.17 3.10
C ALA A 219 6.49 1.07 2.06
N THR A 220 6.00 -0.16 2.29
CA THR A 220 6.20 -1.29 1.38
C THR A 220 4.90 -1.94 0.97
N SER A 221 4.98 -2.74 -0.09
CA SER A 221 3.84 -3.52 -0.59
C SER A 221 4.28 -4.93 -0.96
N ASN A 222 3.33 -5.84 -0.91
CA ASN A 222 3.46 -7.20 -1.39
C ASN A 222 2.43 -7.46 -2.49
N LEU A 223 2.87 -8.08 -3.57
CA LEU A 223 2.01 -8.56 -4.65
C LEU A 223 1.84 -10.07 -4.46
N LEU A 224 0.67 -10.46 -3.95
CA LEU A 224 0.32 -11.85 -3.69
C LEU A 224 -0.59 -12.35 -4.82
N VAL A 225 -0.27 -13.49 -5.40
CA VAL A 225 -1.01 -14.02 -6.56
C VAL A 225 -1.32 -15.49 -6.37
N PHE A 226 -2.60 -15.86 -6.41
CA PHE A 226 -3.02 -17.24 -6.56
C PHE A 226 -3.00 -17.61 -8.05
N GLU A 227 -2.14 -18.56 -8.41
CA GLU A 227 -2.02 -19.03 -9.78
C GLU A 227 -1.85 -20.55 -9.85
N TYR A 228 -2.19 -21.12 -11.01
CA TYR A 228 -1.95 -22.52 -11.29
C TYR A 228 -0.47 -22.79 -11.50
N VAL A 229 0.02 -23.88 -10.93
CA VAL A 229 1.41 -24.31 -11.07
C VAL A 229 1.46 -25.70 -11.66
N ALA A 230 2.04 -25.82 -12.84
CA ALA A 230 2.23 -27.11 -13.51
C ALA A 230 3.36 -27.96 -12.86
N ASP A 231 4.37 -27.30 -12.25
CA ASP A 231 5.55 -27.94 -11.67
C ASP A 231 5.95 -27.38 -10.30
N ASN A 232 6.54 -28.22 -9.43
CA ASN A 232 6.98 -27.88 -8.08
C ASN A 232 8.38 -27.23 -8.04
N GLN A 233 8.72 -26.36 -8.99
CA GLN A 233 10.06 -25.78 -9.16
C GLN A 233 10.22 -24.35 -8.65
N TYR A 234 9.41 -23.90 -7.72
CA TYR A 234 9.54 -22.56 -7.17
C TYR A 234 10.15 -22.61 -5.77
N ASP A 235 11.04 -21.68 -5.50
CA ASP A 235 11.61 -21.51 -4.16
C ASP A 235 10.52 -21.06 -3.19
N MET A 236 10.60 -21.54 -1.95
CA MET A 236 9.72 -21.08 -0.89
C MET A 236 10.05 -19.63 -0.54
N CYS A 237 9.04 -18.83 -0.26
CA CYS A 237 9.23 -17.51 0.30
C CYS A 237 9.95 -17.68 1.65
N ASP A 238 11.24 -17.39 1.69
CA ASP A 238 12.02 -17.49 2.92
C ASP A 238 11.82 -16.20 3.74
N VAL A 239 10.82 -16.21 4.59
CA VAL A 239 10.56 -15.15 5.57
C VAL A 239 11.60 -15.11 6.70
N ASN A 240 12.52 -16.11 6.76
CA ASN A 240 13.43 -16.32 7.88
C ASN A 240 14.89 -16.55 7.44
N VAL A 241 15.38 -15.84 6.42
CA VAL A 241 16.84 -15.88 6.11
C VAL A 241 17.62 -15.54 7.36
N GLN A 242 18.32 -16.53 7.92
CA GLN A 242 19.23 -16.30 9.04
C GLN A 242 20.46 -15.57 8.50
N ARG A 243 20.63 -14.35 8.96
CA ARG A 243 21.78 -13.50 8.65
C ARG A 243 22.63 -13.32 9.89
N ASN A 244 23.93 -13.58 9.79
CA ASN A 244 24.87 -13.30 10.88
C ASN A 244 25.26 -11.83 10.84
N LEU A 245 25.14 -11.14 11.97
CA LEU A 245 25.53 -9.75 12.10
C LEU A 245 27.05 -9.61 12.06
N VAL A 246 27.57 -8.95 11.02
CA VAL A 246 29.00 -8.63 10.85
C VAL A 246 29.32 -7.28 11.50
N ALA A 247 28.46 -6.29 11.30
CA ALA A 247 28.59 -4.98 11.93
C ALA A 247 27.20 -4.42 12.28
N ASP A 248 26.99 -4.06 13.55
CA ASP A 248 25.71 -3.59 14.06
C ASP A 248 25.47 -2.09 13.79
N LYS A 249 26.54 -1.29 13.84
CA LYS A 249 26.45 0.16 13.66
C LYS A 249 27.74 0.70 13.10
N LEU A 250 27.73 1.07 11.84
CA LEU A 250 28.86 1.76 11.25
C LEU A 250 28.88 3.23 11.66
N SER A 251 30.07 3.69 12.08
CA SER A 251 30.32 5.10 12.48
C SER A 251 31.53 5.65 11.76
N GLY A 252 31.69 6.98 11.75
CA GLY A 252 32.83 7.66 11.13
C GLY A 252 32.74 7.65 9.60
N TRP A 253 31.99 8.59 9.06
CA TRP A 253 31.70 8.74 7.63
C TRP A 253 32.33 9.98 7.05
N ASN A 254 33.05 9.85 5.94
CA ASN A 254 33.38 11.00 5.11
C ASN A 254 32.14 11.34 4.27
N VAL A 255 31.70 12.58 4.30
CA VAL A 255 30.46 13.02 3.66
C VAL A 255 30.73 14.14 2.69
N ARG A 256 30.25 13.99 1.46
CA ARG A 256 30.34 15.02 0.41
C ARG A 256 28.95 15.41 -0.05
N PHE A 257 28.68 16.70 -0.04
CA PHE A 257 27.45 17.30 -0.52
C PHE A 257 27.68 17.89 -1.91
N ASN A 258 27.02 17.35 -2.93
CA ASN A 258 27.05 17.88 -4.29
C ASN A 258 25.72 18.59 -4.57
N HIS A 259 25.70 19.92 -4.52
CA HIS A 259 24.48 20.71 -4.70
C HIS A 259 24.04 20.70 -6.16
N SER A 260 22.74 20.39 -6.44
CA SER A 260 22.23 20.21 -7.81
C SER A 260 21.99 21.53 -8.56
N ARG A 261 21.90 22.67 -7.87
CA ARG A 261 21.55 23.97 -8.44
C ARG A 261 22.69 25.00 -8.40
N GLU A 262 23.57 24.92 -7.41
CA GLU A 262 24.56 25.96 -7.16
C GLU A 262 25.96 25.60 -7.65
N ASN A 263 26.14 24.44 -8.26
CA ASN A 263 27.45 23.93 -8.72
C ASN A 263 28.54 24.01 -7.63
N VAL A 264 28.16 23.74 -6.38
CA VAL A 264 29.02 23.78 -5.19
C VAL A 264 29.09 22.40 -4.57
N ALA A 265 30.24 22.04 -4.05
CA ALA A 265 30.44 20.82 -3.26
C ALA A 265 31.05 21.20 -1.90
N TYR A 266 30.54 20.52 -0.86
CA TYR A 266 31.01 20.64 0.52
C TYR A 266 31.50 19.29 0.99
N ASN A 267 32.57 19.26 1.80
CA ASN A 267 33.01 18.05 2.49
C ASN A 267 32.81 18.22 3.98
N ASP A 268 32.42 17.15 4.65
CA ASP A 268 32.22 17.09 6.09
C ASP A 268 32.59 15.69 6.61
N TYR A 269 32.60 15.54 7.92
CA TYR A 269 32.81 14.27 8.58
C TYR A 269 31.74 14.07 9.66
N PHE A 270 31.06 12.93 9.61
CA PHE A 270 30.03 12.57 10.59
C PHE A 270 30.45 11.32 11.36
N ASP A 271 30.64 11.48 12.66
CA ASP A 271 30.90 10.34 13.54
C ASP A 271 29.66 9.44 13.64
N THR A 272 28.47 10.06 13.71
CA THR A 272 27.18 9.36 13.73
C THR A 272 26.28 9.91 12.61
N LEU A 273 25.40 9.02 12.11
CA LEU A 273 24.41 9.39 11.09
C LEU A 273 23.19 10.06 11.74
N PHE A 274 22.61 11.05 11.07
CA PHE A 274 21.46 11.81 11.55
C PHE A 274 20.76 12.53 10.40
N ASP A 275 19.59 13.12 10.67
CA ASP A 275 18.88 13.99 9.75
C ASP A 275 19.66 15.29 9.49
N VAL A 276 20.25 15.41 8.32
CA VAL A 276 21.08 16.58 7.98
C VAL A 276 20.28 17.88 7.83
N SER A 277 18.96 17.81 7.67
CA SER A 277 18.09 18.99 7.65
C SER A 277 18.03 19.74 8.98
N CYS A 278 18.44 19.09 10.07
CA CYS A 278 18.55 19.71 11.39
C CYS A 278 19.73 20.68 11.52
N MET A 279 20.69 20.61 10.59
CA MET A 279 21.81 21.56 10.55
C MET A 279 21.45 22.76 9.69
N ASP A 280 21.59 23.97 10.19
CA ASP A 280 21.28 25.21 9.46
C ASP A 280 22.03 25.29 8.11
N LYS A 281 23.28 24.82 8.09
CA LYS A 281 24.13 24.76 6.89
C LYS A 281 23.54 23.92 5.75
N TYR A 282 22.75 22.89 6.06
CA TYR A 282 22.23 21.92 5.07
C TYR A 282 20.72 21.88 5.00
N ARG A 283 20.00 22.69 5.80
CA ARG A 283 18.53 22.66 5.87
C ARG A 283 17.87 22.79 4.51
N ASP A 284 18.43 23.64 3.66
CA ASP A 284 17.90 23.96 2.32
C ASP A 284 18.66 23.24 1.21
N PHE A 285 19.46 22.25 1.57
CA PHE A 285 20.24 21.51 0.59
C PHE A 285 19.34 20.70 -0.36
N THR A 286 19.76 20.66 -1.64
CA THR A 286 19.20 19.77 -2.65
C THR A 286 20.29 19.26 -3.56
N GLY A 287 20.35 17.94 -3.75
CA GLY A 287 21.40 17.32 -4.54
C GLY A 287 21.69 15.90 -4.09
N THR A 288 22.95 15.51 -4.26
CA THR A 288 23.43 14.19 -3.86
C THR A 288 24.37 14.32 -2.66
N ILE A 289 24.04 13.61 -1.58
CA ILE A 289 24.89 13.45 -0.41
C ILE A 289 25.59 12.10 -0.55
N VAL A 290 26.92 12.12 -0.59
CA VAL A 290 27.74 10.91 -0.74
C VAL A 290 28.39 10.60 0.61
N TYR A 291 28.04 9.44 1.16
CA TYR A 291 28.61 8.92 2.40
C TYR A 291 29.63 7.83 2.05
N THR A 292 30.87 8.00 2.46
CA THR A 292 31.97 7.06 2.14
C THR A 292 32.55 6.47 3.41
N LYS A 293 32.73 5.15 3.43
CA LYS A 293 33.27 4.40 4.56
C LYS A 293 34.14 3.24 4.07
N ALA A 294 35.38 3.15 4.60
CA ALA A 294 36.18 1.95 4.48
C ALA A 294 35.71 0.87 5.47
N ILE A 295 35.60 -0.35 5.01
CA ILE A 295 35.28 -1.54 5.80
C ILE A 295 36.35 -2.61 5.53
N SER A 296 36.82 -3.27 6.58
CA SER A 296 37.75 -4.40 6.44
C SER A 296 36.97 -5.69 6.66
N LEU A 297 37.02 -6.58 5.70
CA LEU A 297 36.32 -7.86 5.68
C LEU A 297 37.30 -9.03 5.87
N VAL A 298 36.79 -10.10 6.46
CA VAL A 298 37.50 -11.37 6.57
C VAL A 298 36.73 -12.41 5.77
N GLY A 299 37.37 -12.99 4.76
CA GLY A 299 36.69 -13.90 3.84
C GLY A 299 36.05 -13.19 2.65
N ASN A 300 35.42 -13.98 1.80
CA ASN A 300 34.80 -13.55 0.57
C ASN A 300 33.39 -14.18 0.49
N GLU A 301 32.43 -13.57 1.18
CA GLU A 301 31.07 -14.05 1.29
C GLU A 301 30.10 -12.97 0.76
N ASP A 302 28.92 -13.39 0.31
CA ASP A 302 27.85 -12.47 0.00
C ASP A 302 27.45 -11.69 1.26
N LEU A 303 27.36 -10.39 1.14
CA LEU A 303 26.95 -9.51 2.23
C LEU A 303 25.56 -8.93 1.98
N PHE A 304 24.85 -8.75 3.07
CA PHE A 304 23.62 -7.98 3.09
C PHE A 304 23.82 -6.71 3.91
N ILE A 305 23.59 -5.56 3.31
CA ILE A 305 23.69 -4.27 3.99
C ILE A 305 22.30 -3.65 4.15
N ASP A 306 21.97 -3.28 5.38
CA ASP A 306 20.76 -2.52 5.73
C ASP A 306 21.20 -1.11 6.10
N LEU A 307 20.76 -0.12 5.32
CA LEU A 307 21.09 1.29 5.55
C LEU A 307 20.27 1.92 6.69
N GLY A 308 19.28 1.20 7.22
CA GLY A 308 18.35 1.74 8.20
C GLY A 308 17.45 2.82 7.58
N LEU A 309 17.27 3.92 8.31
CA LEU A 309 16.44 5.04 7.84
C LEU A 309 17.20 5.89 6.83
N VAL A 310 16.61 6.04 5.65
CA VAL A 310 17.11 6.90 4.57
C VAL A 310 15.97 7.80 4.09
N GLU A 311 16.22 9.10 4.01
CA GLU A 311 15.27 10.06 3.45
C GLU A 311 15.82 10.61 2.13
N GLY A 312 15.36 9.99 1.04
CA GLY A 312 15.81 10.21 -0.32
C GLY A 312 15.91 8.92 -1.12
N VAL A 313 16.44 9.00 -2.32
CA VAL A 313 16.79 7.83 -3.14
C VAL A 313 18.21 7.43 -2.81
N SER A 314 18.46 6.17 -2.42
CA SER A 314 19.81 5.69 -2.18
C SER A 314 20.34 4.86 -3.34
N GLU A 315 21.64 5.00 -3.59
CA GLU A 315 22.43 4.15 -4.48
C GLU A 315 23.63 3.64 -3.70
N LEU A 316 23.93 2.36 -3.80
CA LEU A 316 25.08 1.73 -3.15
C LEU A 316 26.14 1.38 -4.18
N TYR A 317 27.39 1.74 -3.87
CA TYR A 317 28.57 1.41 -4.64
C TYR A 317 29.62 0.74 -3.75
N VAL A 318 30.40 -0.17 -4.33
CA VAL A 318 31.53 -0.83 -3.69
C VAL A 318 32.77 -0.62 -4.55
N THR A 319 33.91 -0.32 -3.90
CA THR A 319 35.20 -0.19 -4.54
C THR A 319 36.27 -0.86 -3.68
N ASN A 320 37.26 -1.44 -4.31
CA ASN A 320 38.47 -1.96 -3.66
C ASN A 320 39.68 -1.85 -4.59
N VAL A 321 40.87 -2.25 -4.10
CA VAL A 321 42.13 -2.11 -4.85
C VAL A 321 42.20 -2.91 -6.15
N LYS A 322 41.32 -3.90 -6.36
CA LYS A 322 41.25 -4.69 -7.60
C LYS A 322 40.38 -4.06 -8.68
N GLN A 323 39.55 -3.07 -8.31
CA GLN A 323 38.59 -2.46 -9.21
C GLN A 323 39.11 -1.11 -9.71
N LYS A 324 38.95 -0.83 -11.02
CA LYS A 324 39.24 0.47 -11.61
C LYS A 324 38.14 1.51 -11.37
N ASN A 325 36.91 1.05 -11.35
CA ASN A 325 35.71 1.88 -11.16
C ASN A 325 34.84 1.28 -10.05
N PRO A 326 34.08 2.11 -9.32
CA PRO A 326 33.09 1.64 -8.37
C PRO A 326 32.06 0.68 -9.02
N TYR A 327 31.80 -0.42 -8.38
CA TYR A 327 30.72 -1.35 -8.77
C TYR A 327 29.42 -0.83 -8.18
N LYS A 328 28.40 -0.58 -9.04
CA LYS A 328 27.06 -0.19 -8.61
C LYS A 328 26.29 -1.42 -8.19
N VAL A 329 25.99 -1.54 -6.90
CA VAL A 329 25.22 -2.64 -6.34
C VAL A 329 23.74 -2.49 -6.67
N GLY A 330 23.18 -1.28 -6.53
CA GLY A 330 21.77 -1.06 -6.83
C GLY A 330 21.27 0.33 -6.45
N VAL A 331 19.94 0.51 -6.63
CA VAL A 331 19.19 1.73 -6.28
C VAL A 331 17.99 1.33 -5.44
N ARG A 332 17.65 2.15 -4.44
CA ARG A 332 16.42 2.02 -3.66
C ARG A 332 15.77 3.40 -3.50
N TRP A 333 14.50 3.48 -3.82
CA TRP A 333 13.74 4.74 -3.79
C TRP A 333 12.46 4.65 -2.94
N TYR A 334 12.14 3.44 -2.46
CA TYR A 334 11.02 3.17 -1.55
C TYR A 334 11.31 1.95 -0.66
N GLY A 335 10.52 1.78 0.40
CA GLY A 335 10.62 0.64 1.31
C GLY A 335 11.93 0.61 2.09
N LYS A 336 12.45 -0.60 2.32
CA LYS A 336 13.74 -0.78 3.01
C LYS A 336 14.91 -0.51 2.06
N HIS A 337 15.84 0.30 2.49
CA HIS A 337 17.10 0.55 1.77
C HIS A 337 18.12 -0.53 2.09
N CYS A 338 17.86 -1.73 1.58
CA CYS A 338 18.70 -2.92 1.77
C CYS A 338 19.29 -3.37 0.44
N TYR A 339 20.52 -3.93 0.49
CA TYR A 339 21.26 -4.35 -0.68
C TYR A 339 21.99 -5.67 -0.42
N GLU A 340 22.04 -6.51 -1.43
CA GLU A 340 22.89 -7.69 -1.47
C GLU A 340 24.14 -7.37 -2.27
N ILE A 341 25.32 -7.62 -1.68
CA ILE A 341 26.61 -7.38 -2.30
C ILE A 341 27.24 -8.74 -2.60
N PRO A 342 27.37 -9.11 -3.89
CA PRO A 342 27.96 -10.39 -4.27
C PRO A 342 29.40 -10.53 -3.80
N ALA A 343 29.78 -11.74 -3.41
CA ALA A 343 31.12 -12.04 -2.93
C ALA A 343 32.23 -11.74 -3.95
N ASP A 344 31.97 -11.89 -5.24
CA ASP A 344 32.93 -11.64 -6.32
C ASP A 344 33.28 -10.15 -6.48
N VAL A 345 32.44 -9.25 -5.94
CA VAL A 345 32.68 -7.80 -5.92
C VAL A 345 33.57 -7.37 -4.76
N LEU A 346 33.63 -8.20 -3.72
CA LEU A 346 34.36 -7.93 -2.47
C LEU A 346 35.80 -8.53 -2.51
N ILE A 347 36.62 -8.08 -1.60
CA ILE A 347 37.92 -8.69 -1.33
C ILE A 347 38.14 -8.96 0.17
N ASP A 348 38.96 -9.95 0.51
CA ASP A 348 39.51 -10.08 1.85
C ASP A 348 40.40 -8.86 2.13
N GLY A 349 40.15 -8.14 3.22
CA GLY A 349 40.81 -6.89 3.54
C GLY A 349 39.91 -5.66 3.27
N ASP A 350 40.52 -4.58 2.78
CA ASP A 350 39.88 -3.27 2.72
C ASP A 350 39.01 -3.10 1.48
N ASN A 351 37.72 -2.85 1.72
CA ASN A 351 36.70 -2.43 0.75
C ASN A 351 36.19 -1.04 1.13
N VAL A 352 35.75 -0.27 0.17
CA VAL A 352 35.10 1.03 0.39
C VAL A 352 33.67 0.96 -0.08
N ILE A 353 32.75 1.23 0.83
CA ILE A 353 31.35 1.43 0.49
C ILE A 353 31.09 2.93 0.30
N GLU A 354 30.33 3.24 -0.73
CA GLU A 354 29.89 4.60 -1.04
C GLU A 354 28.37 4.60 -1.23
N ILE A 355 27.67 5.38 -0.40
CA ILE A 355 26.22 5.50 -0.41
C ILE A 355 25.86 6.88 -0.89
N HIS A 356 25.22 6.98 -2.04
CA HIS A 356 24.68 8.21 -2.58
C HIS A 356 23.23 8.37 -2.16
N VAL A 357 22.89 9.44 -1.50
CA VAL A 357 21.50 9.78 -1.16
C VAL A 357 21.10 11.02 -1.96
N VAL A 358 20.19 10.83 -2.92
CA VAL A 358 19.62 11.92 -3.72
C VAL A 358 18.41 12.48 -2.99
N THR A 359 18.50 13.76 -2.61
CA THR A 359 17.45 14.45 -1.86
C THR A 359 16.34 14.99 -2.75
N THR A 360 15.18 15.33 -2.16
CA THR A 360 14.09 16.04 -2.85
C THR A 360 14.38 17.54 -2.95
N LEU A 361 13.64 18.26 -3.82
CA LEU A 361 13.70 19.71 -3.95
C LEU A 361 12.90 20.46 -2.87
N GLY A 362 12.16 19.78 -1.99
CA GLY A 362 11.17 20.39 -1.12
C GLY A 362 11.71 21.49 -0.21
N ASN A 363 12.78 21.21 0.54
CA ASN A 363 13.39 22.17 1.46
C ASN A 363 14.00 23.36 0.70
N TYR A 364 14.69 23.09 -0.42
CA TYR A 364 15.25 24.14 -1.27
C TYR A 364 14.17 25.04 -1.87
N ALA A 365 13.10 24.48 -2.41
CA ALA A 365 11.98 25.26 -2.93
C ALA A 365 11.34 26.14 -1.84
N LYS A 366 11.24 25.61 -0.61
CA LYS A 366 10.74 26.37 0.53
C LYS A 366 11.61 27.57 0.90
N SER A 367 12.92 27.48 0.74
CA SER A 367 13.87 28.57 1.04
C SER A 367 13.85 29.72 0.01
N LEU A 368 13.34 29.47 -1.20
CA LEU A 368 13.27 30.48 -2.27
C LEU A 368 12.13 31.47 -2.02
N THR A 369 12.31 32.38 -1.06
CA THR A 369 11.30 33.35 -0.60
C THR A 369 10.77 34.28 -1.70
N ASP A 370 11.61 34.64 -2.65
CA ASP A 370 11.28 35.55 -3.74
C ASP A 370 10.73 34.86 -5.00
N ASN A 371 10.61 33.51 -4.96
CA ASN A 371 10.07 32.74 -6.07
C ASN A 371 8.58 32.45 -5.86
N PRO A 372 7.67 33.11 -6.62
CA PRO A 372 6.23 32.95 -6.39
C PRO A 372 5.70 31.54 -6.65
N VAL A 373 6.33 30.79 -7.57
CA VAL A 373 5.93 29.40 -7.86
C VAL A 373 6.35 28.49 -6.71
N ALA A 374 7.58 28.62 -6.24
CA ALA A 374 8.08 27.84 -5.11
C ALA A 374 7.21 28.12 -3.85
N GLN A 375 6.95 29.39 -3.54
CA GLN A 375 6.12 29.79 -2.39
C GLN A 375 4.66 29.33 -2.53
N TYR A 376 4.11 29.32 -3.74
CA TYR A 376 2.77 28.78 -3.97
C TYR A 376 2.66 27.31 -3.58
N TRP A 377 3.67 26.49 -3.88
CA TRP A 377 3.66 25.06 -3.61
C TRP A 377 4.08 24.69 -2.18
N THR A 378 4.87 25.52 -1.50
CA THR A 378 5.46 25.16 -0.20
C THR A 378 4.89 25.93 0.98
N ASN A 379 4.56 27.22 0.83
CA ASN A 379 4.25 28.12 1.94
C ASN A 379 2.86 28.78 1.87
N LYS A 380 2.16 28.74 0.74
CA LYS A 380 0.91 29.51 0.58
C LYS A 380 -0.32 28.75 1.11
N GLY A 381 -1.07 29.41 2.00
CA GLY A 381 -2.34 28.90 2.53
C GLY A 381 -2.17 27.63 3.38
N SER A 382 -3.01 26.63 3.14
CA SER A 382 -2.99 25.35 3.84
C SER A 382 -1.81 24.44 3.48
N LYS A 383 -0.96 24.87 2.55
CA LYS A 383 0.20 24.10 2.05
C LYS A 383 1.50 24.41 2.80
N ASN A 384 1.45 24.99 3.98
CA ASN A 384 2.66 25.23 4.78
C ASN A 384 3.38 23.91 5.07
N GLN A 385 4.23 23.50 4.14
CA GLN A 385 4.96 22.24 4.21
C GLN A 385 6.02 22.31 5.31
N PRO A 386 6.11 21.31 6.20
CA PRO A 386 7.21 21.25 7.16
C PRO A 386 8.55 21.06 6.44
N THR A 387 9.64 21.39 7.11
CA THR A 387 10.97 20.96 6.68
C THR A 387 10.99 19.44 6.64
N GLN A 388 11.41 18.88 5.50
CA GLN A 388 11.49 17.44 5.30
C GLN A 388 12.83 16.93 5.84
N PRO A 389 12.85 15.80 6.55
CA PRO A 389 14.09 15.13 6.88
C PRO A 389 14.83 14.70 5.61
N MET A 390 16.15 14.60 5.65
CA MET A 390 16.94 14.17 4.49
C MET A 390 18.27 13.53 4.87
N GLY A 391 18.73 12.65 3.99
CA GLY A 391 20.03 12.00 4.11
C GLY A 391 19.94 10.57 4.68
N LEU A 392 21.10 10.06 5.03
CA LEU A 392 21.27 8.75 5.66
C LEU A 392 21.28 8.92 7.18
N MET A 393 20.28 8.36 7.85
CA MET A 393 20.15 8.43 9.31
C MET A 393 20.53 7.13 10.01
N GLY A 394 20.57 6.03 9.26
CA GLY A 394 21.00 4.73 9.77
C GLY A 394 20.04 4.06 10.78
N PRO A 395 20.52 3.18 11.65
CA PRO A 395 21.89 2.66 11.69
C PRO A 395 22.22 1.77 10.49
N VAL A 396 23.41 1.92 9.93
CA VAL A 396 23.87 1.04 8.85
C VAL A 396 24.42 -0.23 9.47
N LYS A 397 23.87 -1.38 9.05
CA LYS A 397 24.22 -2.72 9.53
C LYS A 397 24.69 -3.59 8.37
N ILE A 398 25.66 -4.44 8.62
CA ILE A 398 26.17 -5.43 7.66
C ILE A 398 25.97 -6.82 8.24
N TYR A 399 25.46 -7.72 7.39
CA TYR A 399 25.25 -9.12 7.70
C TYR A 399 25.97 -9.99 6.66
N SER A 400 26.46 -11.16 7.05
CA SER A 400 26.81 -12.23 6.12
C SER A 400 25.58 -13.10 5.85
N CYS A 401 25.43 -13.55 4.61
CA CYS A 401 24.41 -14.54 4.24
C CYS A 401 24.97 -15.93 4.56
N VAL A 402 24.30 -16.68 5.41
CA VAL A 402 24.65 -18.09 5.66
C VAL A 402 23.95 -18.89 4.57
N ASN A 403 24.71 -19.35 3.58
CA ASN A 403 24.23 -20.39 2.66
C ASN A 403 24.29 -21.74 3.43
N TYR A 404 23.14 -22.36 3.66
CA TYR A 404 23.03 -23.74 4.13
C TYR A 404 22.93 -24.67 2.94
#